data_2cf9af5ade39b052fdcae2f5cb2cabab
#
_entry.id   2cf9af5ade39b052fdcae2f5cb2cabab
#
_cell.length_a   1.000
_cell.length_b   1.000
_cell.length_c   1.000
_cell.angle_alpha   90.00
_cell.angle_beta   90.00
_cell.angle_gamma   90.00
#
_symmetry.space_group_name_H-M   'P 1'
#
loop_
_entity.id
_entity.type
_entity.pdbx_description
1 polymer ?
#
loop_
_entity_poly.entity_id
_entity_poly.type
_entity_poly.pdbx_seq_one_letter_code
_entity_poly.pdbx_strand_id
1 'polypeptide(L)' 'MPKYFFSQVCPEHCMSDVCGEELEDRREATARARELALELASQQLEQGRGPMGWVEVEDENHRPLFMLPLRAVAS' A
#
# COMPACT_ATOMS: atom_id res chain seq x y z
N MET A 1 2.01 3.07 -20.65
CA MET A 1 1.27 2.56 -19.48
C MET A 1 1.32 3.60 -18.36
N PRO A 2 0.21 3.84 -17.68
CA PRO A 2 0.22 4.81 -16.58
C PRO A 2 1.09 4.34 -15.42
N LYS A 3 1.64 5.29 -14.70
CA LYS A 3 2.47 5.02 -13.55
C LYS A 3 1.67 5.26 -12.27
N TYR A 4 1.77 4.32 -11.35
CA TYR A 4 1.10 4.43 -10.05
C TYR A 4 2.13 4.45 -8.94
N PHE A 5 1.86 5.24 -7.92
CA PHE A 5 2.76 5.36 -6.77
C PHE A 5 2.12 4.75 -5.55
N PHE A 6 2.88 3.94 -4.86
CA PHE A 6 2.42 3.23 -3.66
C PHE A 6 3.22 3.72 -2.46
N SER A 7 2.50 4.23 -1.47
CA SER A 7 3.12 4.73 -0.24
C SER A 7 2.65 3.92 0.95
N GLN A 8 3.61 3.47 1.75
CA GLN A 8 3.30 2.81 3.01
C GLN A 8 3.23 3.85 4.10
N VAL A 9 2.13 3.90 4.83
CA VAL A 9 1.97 4.81 5.96
C VAL A 9 1.77 3.99 7.23
N CYS A 10 2.64 4.21 8.20
CA CYS A 10 2.58 3.53 9.47
C CYS A 10 2.54 4.56 10.59
N PRO A 11 1.57 4.48 11.52
CA PRO A 11 1.44 5.50 12.56
C PRO A 11 2.66 5.64 13.46
N GLU A 12 3.39 4.55 13.66
CA GLU A 12 4.53 4.56 14.60
C GLU A 12 5.83 5.05 13.99
N HIS A 13 5.98 4.97 12.67
CA HIS A 13 7.28 5.25 12.06
C HIS A 13 7.29 6.33 11.01
N CYS A 14 6.18 6.86 10.61
CA CYS A 14 6.09 7.94 9.62
C CYS A 14 6.98 7.73 8.39
N MET A 15 7.34 6.50 8.09
CA MET A 15 8.16 6.22 6.92
C MET A 15 7.26 5.93 5.74
N SER A 16 7.27 6.85 4.80
CA SER A 16 6.60 6.61 3.53
C SER A 16 7.63 6.11 2.53
N ASP A 17 7.52 4.84 2.20
CA ASP A 17 8.30 4.28 1.11
C ASP A 17 7.44 4.44 -0.13
N VAL A 18 7.88 5.33 -1.02
CA VAL A 18 7.13 5.57 -2.25
C VAL A 18 7.76 4.76 -3.38
N CYS A 19 7.02 3.79 -3.88
CA CYS A 19 7.43 2.99 -5.02
C CYS A 19 6.55 3.32 -6.22
N GLY A 20 7.17 3.63 -7.37
CA GLY A 20 6.44 3.85 -8.59
C GLY A 20 6.47 2.61 -9.46
N GLU A 21 5.33 2.19 -9.99
CA GLU A 21 5.23 1.05 -10.90
C GLU A 21 4.35 1.39 -12.08
N GLU A 22 4.75 0.92 -13.26
CA GLU A 22 3.94 1.06 -14.47
C GLU A 22 2.98 -0.11 -14.54
N LEU A 23 1.69 0.17 -14.57
CA LEU A 23 0.65 -0.84 -14.61
C LEU A 23 -0.39 -0.46 -15.66
N GLU A 24 -1.08 -1.45 -16.20
CA GLU A 24 -2.01 -1.20 -17.29
C GLU A 24 -3.19 -0.32 -16.90
N ASP A 25 -3.77 -0.58 -15.73
CA ASP A 25 -4.95 0.15 -15.31
C ASP A 25 -5.08 0.14 -13.78
N ARG A 26 -6.16 0.76 -13.33
CA ARG A 26 -6.43 0.87 -11.90
C ARG A 26 -6.69 -0.48 -11.24
N ARG A 27 -7.20 -1.45 -12.00
CA ARG A 27 -7.45 -2.79 -11.49
C ARG A 27 -6.13 -3.46 -11.09
N GLU A 28 -5.12 -3.34 -11.94
CA GLU A 28 -3.79 -3.88 -11.62
C GLU A 28 -3.16 -3.15 -10.43
N ALA A 29 -3.38 -1.83 -10.37
CA ALA A 29 -2.89 -1.06 -9.23
C ALA A 29 -3.53 -1.52 -7.92
N THR A 30 -4.83 -1.84 -7.96
CA THR A 30 -5.54 -2.34 -6.78
C THR A 30 -4.97 -3.69 -6.34
N ALA A 31 -4.74 -4.59 -7.30
CA ALA A 31 -4.17 -5.90 -6.99
C ALA A 31 -2.77 -5.77 -6.40
N ARG A 32 -1.95 -4.87 -6.96
CA ARG A 32 -0.61 -4.65 -6.45
C ARG A 32 -0.62 -4.05 -5.04
N ALA A 33 -1.52 -3.11 -4.79
CA ALA A 33 -1.67 -2.52 -3.47
C ALA A 33 -2.04 -3.58 -2.42
N ARG A 34 -2.91 -4.51 -2.81
CA ARG A 34 -3.31 -5.61 -1.94
C ARG A 34 -2.13 -6.52 -1.60
N GLU A 35 -1.31 -6.84 -2.60
CA GLU A 35 -0.10 -7.64 -2.36
C GLU A 35 0.84 -6.95 -1.38
N LEU A 36 1.08 -5.66 -1.57
CA LEU A 36 1.94 -4.89 -0.68
C LEU A 36 1.37 -4.84 0.73
N ALA A 37 0.06 -4.63 0.85
CA ALA A 37 -0.59 -4.58 2.15
C ALA A 37 -0.48 -5.93 2.88
N LEU A 38 -0.62 -7.04 2.17
CA LEU A 38 -0.48 -8.37 2.75
C LEU A 38 0.95 -8.62 3.23
N GLU A 39 1.94 -8.22 2.45
CA GLU A 39 3.35 -8.36 2.85
C GLU A 39 3.64 -7.57 4.12
N LEU A 40 3.15 -6.34 4.19
CA LEU A 40 3.37 -5.48 5.34
C LEU A 40 2.66 -6.01 6.58
N ALA A 41 1.43 -6.49 6.42
CA ALA A 41 0.69 -7.08 7.51
C ALA A 41 1.40 -8.32 8.05
N SER A 42 1.92 -9.16 7.17
CA SER A 42 2.68 -10.36 7.57
C SER A 42 3.93 -10.00 8.34
N GLN A 43 4.66 -8.97 7.89
CA GLN A 43 5.86 -8.53 8.58
C GLN A 43 5.53 -8.02 9.99
N GLN A 44 4.45 -7.29 10.14
CA GLN A 44 4.05 -6.79 11.45
C GLN A 44 3.65 -7.92 12.39
N LEU A 45 2.95 -8.91 11.87
CA LEU A 45 2.56 -10.08 12.66
C LEU A 45 3.79 -10.86 13.14
N GLU A 46 4.79 -11.01 12.29
CA GLU A 46 6.05 -11.67 12.67
C GLU A 46 6.76 -10.92 13.79
N GLN A 47 6.59 -9.61 13.85
CA GLN A 47 7.16 -8.79 14.91
C GLN A 47 6.31 -8.73 16.17
N GLY A 48 5.22 -9.50 16.20
CA GLY A 48 4.32 -9.53 17.34
C GLY A 48 3.39 -8.34 17.42
N ARG A 49 3.19 -7.64 16.30
CA ARG A 49 2.32 -6.46 16.24
C ARG A 49 1.06 -6.76 15.47
N GLY A 50 -0.02 -6.11 15.85
CA GLY A 50 -1.22 -6.13 15.04
C GLY A 50 -1.01 -5.29 13.78
N PRO A 51 -1.73 -5.59 12.69
CA PRO A 51 -1.56 -4.82 11.46
C PRO A 51 -2.02 -3.37 11.64
N MET A 52 -1.07 -2.44 11.49
CA MET A 52 -1.33 -1.02 11.65
C MET A 52 -0.85 -0.26 10.42
N GLY A 53 -1.59 0.77 10.06
CA GLY A 53 -1.25 1.60 8.92
C GLY A 53 -2.02 1.22 7.67
N TRP A 54 -1.57 1.76 6.55
CA TRP A 54 -2.27 1.54 5.27
C TRP A 54 -1.32 1.76 4.10
N VAL A 55 -1.76 1.35 2.93
CA VAL A 55 -1.08 1.62 1.66
C VAL A 55 -1.89 2.67 0.93
N GLU A 56 -1.26 3.77 0.55
CA GLU A 56 -1.90 4.80 -0.26
C GLU A 56 -1.47 4.62 -1.70
N VAL A 57 -2.41 4.78 -2.63
CA VAL A 57 -2.15 4.66 -4.05
C VAL A 57 -2.46 5.99 -4.73
N GLU A 58 -1.50 6.48 -5.50
CA GLU A 58 -1.64 7.72 -6.26
C GLU A 58 -1.42 7.44 -7.75
N ASP A 59 -2.00 8.28 -8.59
CA ASP A 59 -1.80 8.18 -10.03
C ASP A 59 -0.49 8.88 -10.43
N GLU A 60 -0.20 8.92 -11.73
CA GLU A 60 1.04 9.51 -12.25
C GLU A 60 1.16 11.01 -11.97
N ASN A 61 0.05 11.68 -11.66
CA ASN A 61 0.03 13.08 -11.28
C ASN A 61 0.03 13.27 -9.77
N HIS A 62 0.27 12.21 -9.02
CA HIS A 62 0.26 12.20 -7.55
C HIS A 62 -1.09 12.55 -6.95
N ARG A 63 -2.17 12.26 -7.66
CA ARG A 63 -3.51 12.41 -7.13
C ARG A 63 -3.89 11.15 -6.37
N PRO A 64 -4.36 11.27 -5.14
CA PRO A 64 -4.76 10.09 -4.39
C PRO A 64 -5.96 9.40 -5.04
N LEU A 65 -5.82 8.10 -5.27
CA LEU A 65 -6.90 7.29 -5.83
C LEU A 65 -7.66 6.56 -4.74
N PHE A 66 -6.94 5.90 -3.85
CA PHE A 66 -7.55 5.18 -2.74
C PHE A 66 -6.47 4.84 -1.71
N MET A 67 -6.92 4.42 -0.54
CA MET A 67 -6.04 3.87 0.49
C MET A 67 -6.59 2.51 0.91
N LEU A 68 -5.66 1.60 1.27
CA LEU A 68 -6.02 0.25 1.65
C LEU A 68 -5.47 -0.02 3.06
N PRO A 69 -6.34 -0.05 4.08
CA PRO A 69 -5.88 -0.33 5.43
C PRO A 69 -5.36 -1.76 5.57
N LEU A 70 -4.27 -1.94 6.29
CA LEU A 70 -3.69 -3.27 6.49
C LEU A 70 -4.66 -4.21 7.20
N ARG A 71 -5.47 -3.66 8.10
CA ARG A 71 -6.47 -4.45 8.82
C ARG A 71 -7.51 -5.08 7.91
N ALA A 72 -7.81 -4.41 6.79
CA ALA A 72 -8.81 -4.90 5.84
C ALA A 72 -8.34 -6.14 5.08
N VAL A 73 -7.03 -6.28 4.86
CA VAL A 73 -6.48 -7.42 4.12
C VAL A 73 -5.97 -8.52 5.04
N ALA A 74 -5.73 -8.21 6.30
CA ALA A 74 -5.19 -9.17 7.26
C ALA A 74 -6.28 -9.97 7.99
N SER A 75 -7.53 -9.61 7.81
CA SER A 75 -8.65 -10.28 8.48
C SER A 75 -9.05 -11.58 7.79
#